data_2fe0d9838f71e850c396bc159c19980d
#
_entry.id   2fe0d9838f71e850c396bc159c19980d
#
_cell.length_a   1.000
_cell.length_b   1.000
_cell.length_c   1.000
_cell.angle_alpha   90.00
_cell.angle_beta   90.00
_cell.angle_gamma   90.00
#
_symmetry.space_group_name_H-M   'P 1'
#
loop_
_entity.id
_entity.type
_entity.pdbx_description
1 polymer ?
#
loop_
_entity_poly.entity_id
_entity_poly.type
_entity_poly.pdbx_seq_one_letter_code
_entity_poly.pdbx_strand_id
1 'polypeptide(L)'
;MRDFERYGPAIALFHFGCLAMAVDFGVVVLRGGSPVTPELYGPRVYAIPALAWASVQIAGSALGGAGAVMGGKAGAVLCLLGSSLSALMYCTMAALALEAVQGTLVAAGSMFLTAPLSVAAAFTAGRYLTRGAAWEKTT
;
A
#
# COMPACT_ATOMS: atom_id res chain seq x y z
N MET A 1 6.65 -5.10 -21.99
CA MET A 1 5.41 -5.84 -21.71
C MET A 1 5.56 -6.89 -20.61
N ARG A 2 6.75 -7.51 -20.47
CA ARG A 2 6.96 -8.65 -19.56
C ARG A 2 7.16 -8.33 -18.08
N ASP A 3 7.50 -7.10 -17.70
CA ASP A 3 7.90 -6.78 -16.31
C ASP A 3 6.74 -6.92 -15.30
N PHE A 4 5.55 -6.39 -15.62
CA PHE A 4 4.40 -6.48 -14.71
C PHE A 4 3.95 -7.94 -14.49
N GLU A 5 3.87 -8.71 -15.56
CA GLU A 5 3.50 -10.14 -15.48
C GLU A 5 4.60 -10.96 -14.80
N ARG A 6 5.87 -10.63 -15.04
CA ARG A 6 7.01 -11.28 -14.39
C ARG A 6 7.04 -11.05 -12.88
N TYR A 7 6.76 -9.83 -12.44
CA TYR A 7 6.80 -9.47 -11.02
C TYR A 7 5.45 -9.59 -10.33
N GLY A 8 4.37 -9.90 -11.06
CA GLY A 8 3.01 -10.05 -10.52
C GLY A 8 2.92 -10.91 -9.27
N PRO A 9 3.50 -12.12 -9.24
CA PRO A 9 3.47 -12.95 -8.03
C PRO A 9 4.14 -12.31 -6.81
N ALA A 10 5.27 -11.62 -7.00
CA ALA A 10 5.96 -10.95 -5.90
C ALA A 10 5.17 -9.73 -5.40
N ILE A 11 4.57 -8.96 -6.32
CA ILE A 11 3.68 -7.83 -6.00
C ILE A 11 2.44 -8.35 -5.26
N ALA A 12 1.84 -9.44 -5.71
CA ALA A 12 0.69 -10.05 -5.05
C ALA A 12 1.03 -10.51 -3.63
N LEU A 13 2.13 -11.22 -3.46
CA LEU A 13 2.59 -11.68 -2.14
C LEU A 13 2.81 -10.51 -1.17
N PHE A 14 3.45 -9.44 -1.64
CA PHE A 14 3.64 -8.22 -0.86
C PHE A 14 2.30 -7.63 -0.41
N HIS A 15 1.35 -7.43 -1.34
CA HIS A 15 0.05 -6.85 -1.01
C HIS A 15 -0.80 -7.75 -0.12
N PHE A 16 -0.77 -9.07 -0.29
CA PHE A 16 -1.49 -9.99 0.60
C PHE A 16 -0.88 -10.04 2.00
N GLY A 17 0.44 -9.89 2.13
CA GLY A 17 1.08 -9.69 3.42
C GLY A 17 0.61 -8.41 4.11
N CYS A 18 0.57 -7.29 3.38
CA CYS A 18 0.03 -6.03 3.88
C CYS A 18 -1.47 -6.13 4.24
N LEU A 19 -2.25 -6.88 3.44
CA LEU A 19 -3.67 -7.12 3.70
C LEU A 19 -3.88 -7.87 5.02
N ALA A 20 -3.11 -8.93 5.26
CA ALA A 20 -3.19 -9.69 6.50
C ALA A 20 -2.92 -8.80 7.73
N MET A 21 -1.87 -7.96 7.66
CA MET A 21 -1.55 -6.99 8.71
C MET A 21 -2.66 -5.96 8.89
N ALA A 22 -3.26 -5.47 7.81
CA ALA A 22 -4.34 -4.48 7.86
C ALA A 22 -5.63 -5.06 8.45
N VAL A 23 -5.93 -6.32 8.17
CA VAL A 23 -7.08 -7.03 8.77
C VAL A 23 -6.84 -7.23 10.26
N ASP A 24 -5.66 -7.66 10.68
CA ASP A 24 -5.31 -7.80 12.11
C ASP A 24 -5.44 -6.45 12.84
N PHE A 25 -4.90 -5.38 12.27
CA PHE A 25 -5.07 -4.03 12.77
C PHE A 25 -6.55 -3.65 12.92
N GLY A 26 -7.38 -3.91 11.90
CA GLY A 26 -8.82 -3.65 11.93
C GLY A 26 -9.54 -4.44 13.03
N VAL A 27 -9.17 -5.71 13.22
CA VAL A 27 -9.72 -6.55 14.30
C VAL A 27 -9.37 -5.98 15.68
N VAL A 28 -8.14 -5.52 15.89
CA VAL A 28 -7.73 -4.88 17.14
C VAL A 28 -8.57 -3.65 17.42
N VAL A 29 -8.78 -2.78 16.40
CA VAL A 29 -9.61 -1.58 16.52
C VAL A 29 -11.05 -1.92 16.86
N LEU A 30 -11.65 -2.89 16.17
CA LEU A 30 -13.04 -3.33 16.43
C LEU A 30 -13.24 -3.93 17.82
N ARG A 31 -12.18 -4.48 18.41
CA ARG A 31 -12.18 -4.99 19.80
C ARG A 31 -11.94 -3.87 20.85
N GLY A 32 -11.89 -2.62 20.43
CA GLY A 32 -11.66 -1.47 21.32
C GLY A 32 -10.19 -1.22 21.65
N GLY A 33 -9.27 -1.89 20.98
CA GLY A 33 -7.84 -1.60 21.07
C GLY A 33 -7.45 -0.37 20.24
N SER A 34 -6.34 0.24 20.59
CA SER A 34 -5.74 1.32 19.80
C SER A 34 -4.32 0.93 19.39
N PRO A 35 -4.15 0.32 18.19
CA PRO A 35 -2.81 -0.01 17.70
C PRO A 35 -2.02 1.22 17.24
N VAL A 36 -2.70 2.37 17.15
CA VAL A 36 -2.12 3.66 16.77
C VAL A 36 -2.10 4.54 18.01
N THR A 37 -0.92 4.81 18.54
CA THR A 37 -0.76 5.62 19.76
C THR A 37 0.06 6.88 19.47
N PRO A 38 -0.17 7.98 20.24
CA PRO A 38 0.58 9.21 20.07
C PRO A 38 2.07 9.07 20.33
N GLU A 39 2.46 8.10 21.15
CA GLU A 39 3.86 7.80 21.44
C GLU A 39 4.60 7.29 20.19
N LEU A 40 3.90 6.55 19.33
CA LEU A 40 4.47 5.96 18.11
C LEU A 40 4.29 6.85 16.88
N TYR A 41 3.17 7.58 16.79
CA TYR A 41 2.79 8.32 15.58
C TYR A 41 2.54 9.82 15.81
N GLY A 42 2.80 10.33 17.02
CA GLY A 42 2.53 11.73 17.39
C GLY A 42 1.05 12.03 17.63
N PRO A 43 0.75 13.20 18.20
CA PRO A 43 -0.60 13.54 18.62
C PRO A 43 -1.60 13.73 17.47
N ARG A 44 -1.11 14.04 16.27
CA ARG A 44 -1.96 14.26 15.09
C ARG A 44 -2.57 12.96 14.53
N VAL A 45 -2.09 11.82 14.95
CA VAL A 45 -2.62 10.52 14.48
C VAL A 45 -4.12 10.37 14.80
N TYR A 46 -4.60 10.97 15.86
CA TYR A 46 -6.03 10.95 16.22
C TYR A 46 -6.92 11.86 15.36
N ALA A 47 -6.36 12.70 14.50
CA ALA A 47 -7.15 13.48 13.56
C ALA A 47 -7.89 12.60 12.54
N ILE A 48 -7.41 11.36 12.33
CA ILE A 48 -8.03 10.39 11.46
C ILE A 48 -8.42 9.16 12.29
N PRO A 49 -9.68 8.72 12.25
CA PRO A 49 -10.13 7.54 12.99
C PRO A 49 -9.32 6.30 12.64
N ALA A 50 -8.93 5.49 13.62
CA ALA A 50 -8.15 4.28 13.40
C ALA A 50 -8.81 3.30 12.42
N LEU A 51 -10.15 3.24 12.41
CA LEU A 51 -10.89 2.43 11.45
C LEU A 51 -10.73 2.93 10.00
N ALA A 52 -10.59 4.24 9.80
CA ALA A 52 -10.31 4.79 8.46
C ALA A 52 -8.93 4.36 7.96
N TRP A 53 -7.91 4.34 8.83
CA TRP A 53 -6.58 3.81 8.51
C TRP A 53 -6.66 2.35 8.06
N ALA A 54 -7.35 1.50 8.85
CA ALA A 54 -7.54 0.09 8.53
C ALA A 54 -8.25 -0.09 7.18
N SER A 55 -9.34 0.66 6.95
CA SER A 55 -10.14 0.55 5.72
C SER A 55 -9.35 0.92 4.48
N VAL A 56 -8.60 2.01 4.51
CA VAL A 56 -7.76 2.45 3.40
C VAL A 56 -6.67 1.42 3.09
N GLN A 57 -6.04 0.87 4.12
CA GLN A 57 -5.01 -0.14 3.94
C GLN A 57 -5.56 -1.45 3.40
N ILE A 58 -6.70 -1.91 3.91
CA ILE A 58 -7.40 -3.10 3.40
C ILE A 58 -7.75 -2.90 1.92
N ALA A 59 -8.38 -1.78 1.57
CA ALA A 59 -8.76 -1.48 0.19
C ALA A 59 -7.54 -1.42 -0.73
N GLY A 60 -6.49 -0.68 -0.35
CA GLY A 60 -5.27 -0.56 -1.13
C GLY A 60 -4.58 -1.89 -1.36
N SER A 61 -4.44 -2.70 -0.30
CA SER A 61 -3.78 -4.00 -0.38
C SER A 61 -4.61 -5.02 -1.16
N ALA A 62 -5.92 -5.05 -0.97
CA ALA A 62 -6.81 -5.94 -1.72
C ALA A 62 -6.80 -5.62 -3.23
N LEU A 63 -6.94 -4.35 -3.60
CA LEU A 63 -6.89 -3.91 -5.00
C LEU A 63 -5.52 -4.19 -5.63
N GLY A 64 -4.43 -3.89 -4.91
CA GLY A 64 -3.07 -4.14 -5.39
C GLY A 64 -2.77 -5.61 -5.61
N GLY A 65 -3.13 -6.46 -4.64
CA GLY A 65 -2.96 -7.90 -4.72
C GLY A 65 -3.83 -8.55 -5.80
N ALA A 66 -5.13 -8.23 -5.83
CA ALA A 66 -6.05 -8.73 -6.85
C ALA A 66 -5.61 -8.30 -8.26
N GLY A 67 -5.20 -7.05 -8.43
CA GLY A 67 -4.70 -6.54 -9.69
C GLY A 67 -3.45 -7.27 -10.18
N ALA A 68 -2.52 -7.57 -9.27
CA ALA A 68 -1.30 -8.31 -9.60
C ALA A 68 -1.58 -9.77 -10.00
N VAL A 69 -2.60 -10.41 -9.38
CA VAL A 69 -3.03 -11.79 -9.73
C VAL A 69 -3.78 -11.81 -11.05
N MET A 70 -4.68 -10.84 -11.29
CA MET A 70 -5.47 -10.78 -12.53
C MET A 70 -4.61 -10.58 -13.76
N GLY A 71 -3.50 -9.84 -13.66
CA GLY A 71 -2.66 -9.50 -14.80
C GLY A 71 -3.37 -8.65 -15.86
N GLY A 72 -2.74 -8.49 -17.01
CA GLY A 72 -3.28 -7.73 -18.13
C GLY A 72 -3.54 -6.25 -17.81
N LYS A 73 -4.26 -5.54 -18.70
CA LYS A 73 -4.54 -4.10 -18.55
C LYS A 73 -5.42 -3.80 -17.33
N ALA A 74 -6.50 -4.55 -17.15
CA ALA A 74 -7.42 -4.37 -16.02
C ALA A 74 -6.71 -4.61 -14.68
N GLY A 75 -5.93 -5.69 -14.57
CA GLY A 75 -5.12 -5.99 -13.40
C GLY A 75 -4.08 -4.90 -13.13
N ALA A 76 -3.43 -4.37 -14.16
CA ALA A 76 -2.47 -3.27 -14.01
C ALA A 76 -3.13 -1.98 -13.48
N VAL A 77 -4.35 -1.65 -13.93
CA VAL A 77 -5.11 -0.50 -13.39
C VAL A 77 -5.42 -0.71 -11.90
N LEU A 78 -5.94 -1.87 -11.52
CA LEU A 78 -6.24 -2.18 -10.12
C LEU A 78 -4.97 -2.16 -9.26
N CYS A 79 -3.88 -2.75 -9.75
CA CYS A 79 -2.59 -2.76 -9.07
C CYS A 79 -2.04 -1.34 -8.90
N LEU A 80 -2.12 -0.49 -9.93
CA LEU A 80 -1.69 0.90 -9.86
C LEU A 80 -2.48 1.67 -8.79
N LEU A 81 -3.81 1.57 -8.81
CA LEU A 81 -4.68 2.24 -7.83
C LEU A 81 -4.42 1.76 -6.41
N GLY A 82 -4.40 0.43 -6.21
CA GLY A 82 -4.17 -0.16 -4.90
C GLY A 82 -2.80 0.15 -4.33
N SER A 83 -1.75 0.04 -5.15
CA SER A 83 -0.38 0.35 -4.73
C SER A 83 -0.18 1.84 -4.45
N SER A 84 -0.81 2.74 -5.23
CA SER A 84 -0.76 4.18 -4.98
C SER A 84 -1.45 4.55 -3.68
N LEU A 85 -2.60 3.95 -3.39
CA LEU A 85 -3.33 4.14 -2.13
C LEU A 85 -2.52 3.65 -0.93
N SER A 86 -1.91 2.47 -1.03
CA SER A 86 -1.01 1.94 -0.01
C SER A 86 0.23 2.81 0.19
N ALA A 87 0.86 3.28 -0.88
CA ALA A 87 2.02 4.16 -0.81
C ALA A 87 1.67 5.48 -0.09
N LEU A 88 0.53 6.11 -0.45
CA LEU A 88 0.07 7.33 0.20
C LEU A 88 -0.14 7.12 1.70
N MET A 89 -0.79 6.03 2.07
CA MET A 89 -1.04 5.70 3.47
C MET A 89 0.27 5.48 4.25
N TYR A 90 1.18 4.66 3.73
CA TYR A 90 2.45 4.41 4.41
C TYR A 90 3.32 5.67 4.51
N CYS A 91 3.34 6.52 3.48
CA CYS A 91 4.05 7.81 3.54
C CYS A 91 3.43 8.73 4.60
N THR A 92 2.10 8.75 4.71
CA THR A 92 1.41 9.57 5.72
C THR A 92 1.71 9.07 7.13
N MET A 93 1.59 7.76 7.39
CA MET A 93 1.91 7.17 8.68
C MET A 93 3.36 7.41 9.07
N ALA A 94 4.24 7.32 8.10
CA ALA A 94 5.65 7.58 8.29
C ALA A 94 5.93 9.05 8.64
N ALA A 95 5.31 10.00 7.95
CA ALA A 95 5.42 11.42 8.27
C ALA A 95 4.93 11.73 9.69
N LEU A 96 3.79 11.12 10.10
CA LEU A 96 3.30 11.24 11.47
C LEU A 96 4.24 10.62 12.50
N ALA A 97 4.81 9.45 12.20
CA ALA A 97 5.76 8.78 13.10
C ALA A 97 7.05 9.56 13.32
N LEU A 98 7.49 10.37 12.35
CA LEU A 98 8.65 11.25 12.51
C LEU A 98 8.41 12.39 13.52
N GLU A 99 7.14 12.74 13.77
CA GLU A 99 6.77 13.73 14.79
C GLU A 99 6.77 13.14 16.22
N ALA A 100 6.83 11.81 16.37
CA ALA A 100 6.77 11.14 17.65
C ALA A 100 8.15 10.92 18.25
N VAL A 101 8.25 11.05 19.57
CA VAL A 101 9.52 10.87 20.32
C VAL A 101 10.07 9.44 20.17
N GLN A 102 9.20 8.44 20.01
CA GLN A 102 9.54 7.01 19.87
C GLN A 102 9.31 6.48 18.45
N GLY A 103 8.87 7.35 17.55
CA GLY A 103 8.40 6.94 16.22
C GLY A 103 9.49 6.52 15.24
N THR A 104 10.75 6.79 15.52
CA THR A 104 11.85 6.62 14.55
C THR A 104 12.02 5.19 14.06
N LEU A 105 11.87 4.18 14.92
CA LEU A 105 11.96 2.77 14.51
C LEU A 105 10.75 2.29 13.73
N VAL A 106 9.54 2.72 14.13
CA VAL A 106 8.30 2.38 13.42
C VAL A 106 8.25 3.08 12.07
N ALA A 107 8.62 4.36 12.03
CA ALA A 107 8.76 5.12 10.80
C ALA A 107 9.77 4.48 9.86
N ALA A 108 10.94 4.11 10.35
CA ALA A 108 11.97 3.44 9.57
C ALA A 108 11.45 2.12 8.97
N GLY A 109 10.81 1.25 9.76
CA GLY A 109 10.27 -0.02 9.28
C GLY A 109 9.20 0.17 8.21
N SER A 110 8.25 1.07 8.44
CA SER A 110 7.17 1.35 7.48
C SER A 110 7.65 2.03 6.22
N MET A 111 8.57 3.00 6.35
CA MET A 111 9.07 3.79 5.22
C MET A 111 10.03 3.02 4.33
N PHE A 112 11.01 2.36 4.94
CA PHE A 112 12.10 1.76 4.16
C PHE A 112 11.72 0.44 3.50
N LEU A 113 10.63 -0.20 3.90
CA LEU A 113 10.19 -1.46 3.31
C LEU A 113 8.88 -1.34 2.55
N THR A 114 7.83 -0.80 3.16
CA THR A 114 6.48 -0.88 2.58
C THR A 114 6.17 0.25 1.59
N ALA A 115 6.56 1.49 1.85
CA ALA A 115 6.31 2.59 0.94
C ALA A 115 7.08 2.45 -0.39
N PRO A 116 8.41 2.19 -0.41
CA PRO A 116 9.13 1.97 -1.65
C PRO A 116 8.62 0.77 -2.45
N LEU A 117 8.24 -0.32 -1.79
CA LEU A 117 7.68 -1.49 -2.48
C LEU A 117 6.33 -1.18 -3.12
N SER A 118 5.47 -0.41 -2.43
CA SER A 118 4.20 0.07 -3.00
C SER A 118 4.41 1.00 -4.19
N VAL A 119 5.38 1.92 -4.10
CA VAL A 119 5.76 2.80 -5.21
C VAL A 119 6.32 2.00 -6.39
N ALA A 120 7.18 1.03 -6.15
CA ALA A 120 7.73 0.17 -7.20
C ALA A 120 6.64 -0.66 -7.89
N ALA A 121 5.67 -1.19 -7.15
CA ALA A 121 4.52 -1.89 -7.70
C ALA A 121 3.64 -0.97 -8.57
N ALA A 122 3.33 0.23 -8.08
CA ALA A 122 2.58 1.24 -8.82
C ALA A 122 3.31 1.65 -10.12
N PHE A 123 4.62 1.90 -10.03
CA PHE A 123 5.45 2.26 -11.19
C PHE A 123 5.49 1.14 -12.23
N THR A 124 5.63 -0.12 -11.79
CA THR A 124 5.66 -1.29 -12.68
C THR A 124 4.34 -1.43 -13.42
N ALA A 125 3.21 -1.29 -12.73
CA ALA A 125 1.88 -1.31 -13.33
C ALA A 125 1.65 -0.13 -14.28
N GLY A 126 2.05 1.08 -13.90
CA GLY A 126 1.96 2.28 -14.73
C GLY A 126 2.77 2.16 -16.02
N ARG A 127 3.99 1.66 -15.95
CA ARG A 127 4.81 1.39 -17.16
C ARG A 127 4.19 0.36 -18.09
N TYR A 128 3.55 -0.66 -17.56
CA TYR A 128 2.83 -1.65 -18.35
C TYR A 128 1.69 -0.99 -19.15
N LEU A 129 0.91 -0.12 -18.50
CA LEU A 129 -0.21 0.59 -19.13
C LEU A 129 0.26 1.56 -20.24
N THR A 130 1.30 2.34 -19.97
CA THR A 130 1.80 3.33 -20.94
C THR A 130 2.46 2.69 -22.16
N ARG A 131 3.22 1.61 -21.98
CA ARG A 131 3.87 0.91 -23.09
C ARG A 131 2.86 0.11 -23.94
N GLY A 132 1.81 -0.46 -23.32
CA GLY A 132 0.73 -1.12 -24.05
C GLY A 132 -0.03 -0.17 -24.97
N ALA A 133 -0.30 1.07 -24.51
CA ALA A 133 -0.96 2.09 -25.30
C ALA A 133 -0.12 2.61 -26.50
N ALA A 134 1.21 2.60 -26.38
CA ALA A 134 2.11 3.00 -27.47
C ALA A 134 2.14 1.95 -28.59
N TRP A 135 2.04 0.67 -28.27
CA TRP A 135 2.06 -0.41 -29.24
C TRP A 135 0.77 -0.50 -30.08
N GLU A 136 -0.39 -0.21 -29.49
CA GLU A 136 -1.68 -0.20 -30.20
C GLU A 136 -1.82 0.96 -31.23
N LYS A 137 -0.99 2.01 -31.11
CA LYS A 137 -0.98 3.13 -32.07
C LYS A 137 -0.11 2.89 -33.29
N THR A 138 0.70 1.85 -33.31
CA THR A 138 1.66 1.51 -34.37
C THR A 138 1.25 0.32 -35.22
N THR A 139 0.16 -0.34 -34.90
CA THR A 139 -0.50 -1.40 -35.65
C THR A 139 -1.83 -0.94 -36.21
#